data_8049ffcadfc23739ed00fbcda0e5cb7a
#
_entry.id   8049ffcadfc23739ed00fbcda0e5cb7a
#
_cell.length_a   1.000
_cell.length_b   1.000
_cell.length_c   1.000
_cell.angle_alpha   90.00
_cell.angle_beta   90.00
_cell.angle_gamma   90.00
#
_symmetry.space_group_name_H-M   'P 1'
#
loop_
_entity.id
_entity.type
_entity.pdbx_description
1 polymer ?
#
loop_
_entity_poly.entity_id
_entity_poly.type
_entity_poly.pdbx_seq_one_letter_code
_entity_poly.pdbx_strand_id
1 'polypeptide(L)'
;VQVKATGLRVDPKSGVALMEDQSASLDFALQTGAVRWNELSIYQAKKLWPEEKAKQEIFTECFICHGFQTRMASVRRDADGWQDRVQFMRDAMHFSLGYRVTDQDAAEIATYLNKLYGSDSVFPKSPTELPAYKETVRPFSSEAMNIAYVEYDMPGPSRMPFSAAPAKDGSVWIPNFGIGNKITRLNPKTAEMQDFPVPNEGTAAVHSAIAAPDGSVWLTEQASDKLGRWDPTTQKITEYQDAYAAGLEGREDGGSRHTVRIDSKGMVWSSGYPLT
;
A
#
# COMPACT_ATOMS: atom_id res chain seq x y z
N VAL A 1 11.75 9.70 -16.23
CA VAL A 1 11.96 8.26 -16.42
C VAL A 1 13.08 7.78 -15.51
N GLN A 2 12.87 6.69 -14.82
CA GLN A 2 13.83 6.07 -13.92
C GLN A 2 13.97 4.58 -14.26
N VAL A 3 15.21 4.09 -14.26
CA VAL A 3 15.51 2.66 -14.33
C VAL A 3 15.83 2.17 -12.92
N LYS A 4 15.20 1.08 -12.49
CA LYS A 4 15.47 0.43 -11.20
C LYS A 4 15.99 -0.98 -11.45
N ALA A 5 17.12 -1.30 -10.87
CA ALA A 5 17.66 -2.66 -10.87
C ALA A 5 18.44 -2.90 -9.57
N THR A 6 18.31 -4.10 -9.03
CA THR A 6 18.95 -4.49 -7.78
C THR A 6 20.47 -4.37 -7.87
N GLY A 7 21.07 -3.63 -6.95
CA GLY A 7 22.52 -3.41 -6.93
C GLY A 7 23.07 -2.47 -8.02
N LEU A 8 22.20 -1.83 -8.78
CA LEU A 8 22.59 -0.82 -9.75
C LEU A 8 22.13 0.57 -9.31
N ARG A 9 22.86 1.60 -9.78
CA ARG A 9 22.55 3.00 -9.55
C ARG A 9 22.49 3.69 -10.88
N VAL A 10 21.54 4.60 -11.00
CA VAL A 10 21.31 5.38 -12.21
C VAL A 10 20.65 6.70 -11.85
N ASP A 11 21.06 7.75 -12.50
CA ASP A 11 20.43 9.04 -12.34
C ASP A 11 19.10 9.09 -13.13
N PRO A 12 17.99 9.52 -12.50
CA PRO A 12 16.73 9.66 -13.19
C PRO A 12 16.80 10.74 -14.27
N LYS A 13 16.13 10.52 -15.39
CA LYS A 13 15.96 11.54 -16.42
C LYS A 13 14.60 12.20 -16.28
N SER A 14 14.60 13.51 -16.07
CA SER A 14 13.41 14.35 -15.98
C SER A 14 13.16 15.12 -17.29
N GLY A 15 11.99 15.73 -17.42
CA GLY A 15 11.64 16.57 -18.56
C GLY A 15 11.46 15.82 -19.87
N VAL A 16 11.27 14.49 -19.82
CA VAL A 16 10.98 13.69 -21.02
C VAL A 16 9.49 13.84 -21.34
N ALA A 17 9.19 14.59 -22.40
CA ALA A 17 7.83 14.68 -22.93
C ALA A 17 7.71 13.78 -24.17
N LEU A 18 6.61 13.04 -24.24
CA LEU A 18 6.21 12.24 -25.39
C LEU A 18 4.82 12.72 -25.82
N MET A 19 4.67 13.07 -27.09
CA MET A 19 3.36 13.27 -27.69
C MET A 19 2.80 11.93 -28.20
N GLU A 20 1.54 11.91 -28.51
CA GLU A 20 0.90 10.76 -29.16
C GLU A 20 1.67 10.38 -30.43
N ASP A 21 1.92 9.11 -30.66
CA ASP A 21 2.70 8.55 -31.76
C ASP A 21 4.20 8.92 -31.83
N GLN A 22 4.74 9.51 -30.77
CA GLN A 22 6.18 9.75 -30.67
C GLN A 22 6.91 8.67 -29.87
N SER A 23 8.12 8.35 -30.27
CA SER A 23 9.07 7.53 -29.53
C SER A 23 10.31 8.33 -29.18
N ALA A 24 10.87 8.08 -28.00
CA ALA A 24 12.15 8.64 -27.59
C ALA A 24 13.09 7.51 -27.16
N SER A 25 14.34 7.59 -27.55
CA SER A 25 15.41 6.72 -27.05
C SER A 25 16.09 7.40 -25.86
N LEU A 26 16.24 6.68 -24.77
CA LEU A 26 16.89 7.17 -23.55
C LEU A 26 18.01 6.22 -23.15
N ASP A 27 19.23 6.74 -23.13
CA ASP A 27 20.39 6.00 -22.65
C ASP A 27 20.61 6.26 -21.17
N PHE A 28 20.85 5.21 -20.39
CA PHE A 28 21.13 5.27 -18.97
C PHE A 28 22.51 4.66 -18.67
N ALA A 29 23.36 5.43 -18.01
CA ALA A 29 24.60 4.93 -17.47
C ALA A 29 24.38 4.21 -16.15
N LEU A 30 24.51 2.89 -16.14
CA LEU A 30 24.33 2.06 -14.95
C LEU A 30 25.66 1.95 -14.19
N GLN A 31 25.65 2.30 -12.92
CA GLN A 31 26.78 2.13 -12.02
C GLN A 31 26.51 0.99 -11.03
N THR A 32 27.50 0.15 -10.81
CA THR A 32 27.42 -0.91 -9.79
C THR A 32 27.41 -0.29 -8.40
N GLY A 33 26.53 -0.76 -7.53
CA GLY A 33 26.41 -0.35 -6.13
C GLY A 33 26.12 -1.54 -5.23
N ALA A 34 26.22 -1.33 -3.93
CA ALA A 34 25.79 -2.35 -2.97
C ALA A 34 24.29 -2.61 -3.08
N VAL A 35 23.88 -3.87 -3.01
CA VAL A 35 22.45 -4.22 -2.90
C VAL A 35 21.92 -3.71 -1.57
N ARG A 36 20.75 -3.08 -1.58
CA ARG A 36 20.09 -2.55 -0.38
C ARG A 36 18.92 -3.42 0.01
N TRP A 37 18.59 -3.47 1.28
CA TRP A 37 17.45 -4.22 1.78
C TRP A 37 16.11 -3.80 1.14
N ASN A 38 15.93 -2.52 0.88
CA ASN A 38 14.72 -1.99 0.24
C ASN A 38 14.60 -2.31 -1.27
N GLU A 39 15.60 -2.93 -1.85
CA GLU A 39 15.58 -3.43 -3.23
C GLU A 39 15.09 -4.88 -3.32
N LEU A 40 14.96 -5.56 -2.17
CA LEU A 40 14.56 -6.95 -2.13
C LEU A 40 13.03 -7.15 -2.18
N SER A 41 12.61 -8.27 -2.71
CA SER A 41 11.23 -8.73 -2.60
C SER A 41 10.91 -9.22 -1.19
N ILE A 42 9.61 -9.27 -0.84
CA ILE A 42 9.14 -9.87 0.43
C ILE A 42 9.60 -11.33 0.54
N TYR A 43 9.62 -12.08 -0.57
CA TYR A 43 10.13 -13.45 -0.59
C TYR A 43 11.59 -13.54 -0.15
N GLN A 44 12.44 -12.65 -0.65
CA GLN A 44 13.86 -12.60 -0.26
C GLN A 44 14.02 -12.21 1.21
N ALA A 45 13.28 -11.21 1.67
CA ALA A 45 13.29 -10.84 3.09
C ALA A 45 12.87 -12.02 3.99
N LYS A 46 11.82 -12.76 3.59
CA LYS A 46 11.38 -13.96 4.32
C LYS A 46 12.48 -15.03 4.46
N LYS A 47 13.34 -15.16 3.46
CA LYS A 47 14.45 -16.13 3.48
C LYS A 47 15.67 -15.64 4.26
N LEU A 48 15.89 -14.32 4.31
CA LEU A 48 17.14 -13.73 4.79
C LEU A 48 17.03 -13.13 6.21
N TRP A 49 15.84 -12.78 6.66
CA TRP A 49 15.65 -12.29 8.02
C TRP A 49 15.79 -13.43 9.03
N PRO A 50 16.40 -13.16 10.20
CA PRO A 50 16.52 -14.14 11.28
C PRO A 50 15.16 -14.75 11.67
N GLU A 51 15.16 -16.05 11.99
CA GLU A 51 13.93 -16.73 12.41
C GLU A 51 13.61 -16.38 13.87
N GLU A 52 12.52 -15.68 14.07
CA GLU A 52 11.97 -15.31 15.38
C GLU A 52 10.43 -15.23 15.25
N LYS A 53 9.69 -15.31 16.38
CA LYS A 53 8.23 -15.18 16.40
C LYS A 53 7.77 -13.88 15.76
N ALA A 54 8.40 -12.77 16.13
CA ALA A 54 8.09 -11.44 15.58
C ALA A 54 8.22 -11.36 14.05
N LYS A 55 9.14 -12.13 13.44
CA LYS A 55 9.21 -12.22 11.97
C LYS A 55 7.92 -12.79 11.40
N GLN A 56 7.42 -13.89 11.97
CA GLN A 56 6.19 -14.52 11.47
C GLN A 56 5.01 -13.56 11.58
N GLU A 57 4.88 -12.87 12.71
CA GLU A 57 3.83 -11.87 12.95
C GLU A 57 3.91 -10.71 11.95
N ILE A 58 5.10 -10.19 11.64
CA ILE A 58 5.28 -9.17 10.62
C ILE A 58 4.79 -9.67 9.25
N PHE A 59 5.11 -10.92 8.89
CA PHE A 59 4.72 -11.49 7.60
C PHE A 59 3.23 -11.81 7.51
N THR A 60 2.57 -12.14 8.61
CA THR A 60 1.14 -12.47 8.64
C THR A 60 0.24 -11.26 8.88
N GLU A 61 0.68 -10.29 9.70
CA GLU A 61 -0.16 -9.18 10.12
C GLU A 61 0.23 -7.85 9.45
N CYS A 62 1.53 -7.56 9.32
CA CYS A 62 1.96 -6.26 8.80
C CYS A 62 2.01 -6.23 7.26
N PHE A 63 2.46 -7.31 6.62
CA PHE A 63 2.63 -7.34 5.16
C PHE A 63 1.34 -7.61 4.38
N ILE A 64 0.20 -7.71 5.06
CA ILE A 64 -1.12 -7.72 4.41
C ILE A 64 -1.38 -6.41 3.67
N CYS A 65 -0.93 -5.28 4.23
CA CYS A 65 -1.25 -3.95 3.71
C CYS A 65 -0.10 -3.32 2.91
N HIS A 66 1.14 -3.55 3.30
CA HIS A 66 2.32 -2.98 2.62
C HIS A 66 3.57 -3.82 2.84
N GLY A 67 4.56 -3.69 1.95
CA GLY A 67 5.85 -4.30 2.12
C GLY A 67 6.76 -3.53 3.09
N PHE A 68 7.95 -4.06 3.30
CA PHE A 68 8.96 -3.50 4.23
C PHE A 68 9.87 -2.44 3.58
N GLN A 69 9.91 -2.36 2.26
CA GLN A 69 10.94 -1.64 1.51
C GLN A 69 11.05 -0.16 1.91
N THR A 70 9.93 0.56 1.81
CA THR A 70 9.91 2.01 2.05
C THR A 70 9.75 2.37 3.51
N ARG A 71 9.03 1.56 4.29
CA ARG A 71 8.61 1.91 5.66
C ARG A 71 9.48 1.33 6.75
N MET A 72 10.24 0.29 6.44
CA MET A 72 11.15 -0.39 7.38
C MET A 72 12.61 -0.27 6.90
N ALA A 73 12.94 -0.83 5.75
CA ALA A 73 14.33 -0.91 5.28
C ALA A 73 14.92 0.41 4.76
N SER A 74 14.09 1.39 4.38
CA SER A 74 14.55 2.71 3.92
C SER A 74 14.71 3.75 5.02
N VAL A 75 14.35 3.42 6.26
CA VAL A 75 14.37 4.35 7.38
C VAL A 75 15.23 3.82 8.50
N ARG A 76 15.84 4.72 9.27
CA ARG A 76 16.55 4.40 10.51
C ARG A 76 15.81 5.02 11.68
N ARG A 77 15.54 4.22 12.69
CA ARG A 77 14.93 4.64 13.96
C ARG A 77 15.72 4.02 15.10
N ASP A 78 15.71 4.66 16.25
CA ASP A 78 16.11 4.04 17.49
C ASP A 78 15.03 3.10 18.04
N ALA A 79 15.26 2.52 19.19
CA ALA A 79 14.33 1.58 19.81
C ALA A 79 12.97 2.21 20.10
N ASP A 80 12.95 3.42 20.63
CA ASP A 80 11.72 4.16 20.96
C ASP A 80 10.96 4.51 19.69
N GLY A 81 11.65 4.98 18.66
CA GLY A 81 11.03 5.26 17.36
C GLY A 81 10.43 4.04 16.66
N TRP A 82 10.95 2.83 16.92
CA TRP A 82 10.31 1.60 16.45
C TRP A 82 9.08 1.24 17.28
N GLN A 83 9.12 1.41 18.60
CA GLN A 83 7.95 1.23 19.47
C GLN A 83 6.82 2.18 19.07
N ASP A 84 7.12 3.47 18.94
CA ASP A 84 6.14 4.48 18.50
C ASP A 84 5.54 4.13 17.14
N ARG A 85 6.34 3.63 16.20
CA ARG A 85 5.84 3.27 14.86
C ARG A 85 4.93 2.05 14.90
N VAL A 86 5.25 1.03 15.66
CA VAL A 86 4.40 -0.16 15.79
C VAL A 86 3.09 0.20 16.48
N GLN A 87 3.16 1.00 17.56
CA GLN A 87 1.96 1.49 18.24
C GLN A 87 1.09 2.35 17.31
N PHE A 88 1.70 3.29 16.58
CA PHE A 88 0.98 4.09 15.59
C PHE A 88 0.23 3.21 14.57
N MET A 89 0.84 2.11 14.12
CA MET A 89 0.16 1.20 13.16
C MET A 89 -0.99 0.45 13.82
N ARG A 90 -0.86 0.05 15.07
CA ARG A 90 -1.98 -0.56 15.83
C ARG A 90 -3.14 0.41 15.99
N ASP A 91 -2.86 1.66 16.33
CA ASP A 91 -3.88 2.69 16.54
C ASP A 91 -4.56 3.09 15.22
N ALA A 92 -3.76 3.37 14.20
CA ALA A 92 -4.25 3.76 12.87
C ALA A 92 -5.04 2.65 12.16
N MET A 93 -4.71 1.39 12.48
CA MET A 93 -5.31 0.18 11.89
C MET A 93 -6.01 -0.66 12.97
N HIS A 94 -6.57 -0.02 13.99
CA HIS A 94 -7.18 -0.69 15.15
C HIS A 94 -8.25 -1.72 14.75
N PHE A 95 -9.02 -1.44 13.71
CA PHE A 95 -10.04 -2.32 13.15
C PHE A 95 -9.47 -3.64 12.56
N SER A 96 -8.15 -3.73 12.37
CA SER A 96 -7.47 -4.95 11.87
C SER A 96 -6.38 -5.43 12.83
N LEU A 97 -5.51 -4.56 13.30
CA LEU A 97 -4.36 -4.93 14.13
C LEU A 97 -4.63 -4.82 15.63
N GLY A 98 -5.56 -3.98 16.05
CA GLY A 98 -5.78 -3.66 17.46
C GLY A 98 -6.13 -4.88 18.33
N TYR A 99 -6.74 -5.89 17.76
CA TYR A 99 -7.10 -7.15 18.45
C TYR A 99 -6.21 -8.34 18.07
N ARG A 100 -5.44 -8.26 16.96
CA ARG A 100 -4.57 -9.34 16.50
C ARG A 100 -3.15 -9.25 17.03
N VAL A 101 -2.68 -8.04 17.24
CA VAL A 101 -1.32 -7.75 17.72
C VAL A 101 -1.44 -7.27 19.17
N THR A 102 -1.13 -8.12 20.12
CA THR A 102 -1.16 -7.78 21.55
C THR A 102 -0.04 -6.79 21.90
N ASP A 103 -0.08 -6.22 23.11
CA ASP A 103 1.01 -5.34 23.59
C ASP A 103 2.36 -6.04 23.61
N GLN A 104 2.36 -7.33 23.97
CA GLN A 104 3.57 -8.15 23.96
C GLN A 104 4.08 -8.34 22.52
N ASP A 105 3.19 -8.69 21.57
CA ASP A 105 3.57 -8.88 20.17
C ASP A 105 4.12 -7.56 19.59
N ALA A 106 3.51 -6.43 19.91
CA ALA A 106 3.96 -5.11 19.46
C ALA A 106 5.38 -4.80 19.98
N ALA A 107 5.67 -5.10 21.25
CA ALA A 107 7.00 -4.91 21.83
C ALA A 107 8.03 -5.86 21.18
N GLU A 108 7.67 -7.12 20.94
CA GLU A 108 8.53 -8.10 20.25
C GLU A 108 8.81 -7.68 18.81
N ILE A 109 7.79 -7.20 18.06
CA ILE A 109 7.92 -6.68 16.70
C ILE A 109 8.84 -5.46 16.68
N ALA A 110 8.64 -4.49 17.57
CA ALA A 110 9.46 -3.28 17.63
C ALA A 110 10.94 -3.62 17.92
N THR A 111 11.17 -4.52 18.88
CA THR A 111 12.52 -5.03 19.22
C THR A 111 13.17 -5.71 18.01
N TYR A 112 12.43 -6.55 17.31
CA TYR A 112 12.91 -7.22 16.11
C TYR A 112 13.24 -6.24 14.98
N LEU A 113 12.38 -5.25 14.73
CA LEU A 113 12.64 -4.21 13.72
C LEU A 113 13.86 -3.35 14.10
N ASN A 114 14.03 -3.04 15.38
CA ASN A 114 15.23 -2.34 15.86
C ASN A 114 16.50 -3.18 15.66
N LYS A 115 16.43 -4.49 15.90
CA LYS A 115 17.54 -5.40 15.61
C LYS A 115 17.94 -5.39 14.14
N LEU A 116 16.98 -5.32 13.21
CA LEU A 116 17.24 -5.31 11.76
C LEU A 116 17.66 -3.93 11.25
N TYR A 117 16.92 -2.89 11.62
CA TYR A 117 16.96 -1.57 10.98
C TYR A 117 17.15 -0.42 11.96
N GLY A 118 17.50 -0.72 13.22
CA GLY A 118 17.79 0.28 14.22
C GLY A 118 19.01 1.13 13.88
N SER A 119 19.12 2.30 14.52
CA SER A 119 20.27 3.20 14.36
C SER A 119 21.59 2.48 14.66
N ASP A 120 21.59 1.64 15.70
CA ASP A 120 22.75 0.91 16.21
C ASP A 120 22.77 -0.57 15.80
N SER A 121 21.94 -0.94 14.83
CA SER A 121 21.84 -2.32 14.34
C SER A 121 23.16 -2.80 13.75
N VAL A 122 23.59 -3.98 14.20
CA VAL A 122 24.73 -4.74 13.66
C VAL A 122 24.31 -5.72 12.55
N PHE A 123 23.04 -5.76 12.21
CA PHE A 123 22.55 -6.56 11.10
C PHE A 123 23.20 -6.10 9.77
N PRO A 124 23.56 -7.02 8.87
CA PRO A 124 24.24 -6.68 7.63
C PRO A 124 23.61 -5.51 6.88
N LYS A 125 24.42 -4.53 6.51
CA LYS A 125 23.92 -3.34 5.77
C LYS A 125 23.55 -3.67 4.33
N SER A 126 24.18 -4.70 3.78
CA SER A 126 23.80 -5.26 2.48
C SER A 126 23.37 -6.72 2.65
N PRO A 127 22.25 -7.15 2.03
CA PRO A 127 21.84 -8.54 2.07
C PRO A 127 22.86 -9.49 1.41
N THR A 128 23.75 -8.99 0.56
CA THR A 128 24.81 -9.78 -0.08
C THR A 128 25.88 -10.28 0.89
N GLU A 129 25.93 -9.73 2.09
CA GLU A 129 26.81 -10.20 3.18
C GLU A 129 26.31 -11.51 3.80
N LEU A 130 25.05 -11.86 3.57
CA LEU A 130 24.47 -13.12 4.02
C LEU A 130 24.73 -14.23 3.00
N PRO A 131 25.30 -15.37 3.39
CA PRO A 131 25.57 -16.49 2.46
C PRO A 131 24.32 -16.96 1.69
N ALA A 132 23.18 -16.99 2.37
CA ALA A 132 21.89 -17.39 1.79
C ALA A 132 21.36 -16.42 0.72
N TYR A 133 21.93 -15.24 0.57
CA TYR A 133 21.46 -14.27 -0.45
C TYR A 133 21.48 -14.86 -1.85
N LYS A 134 22.56 -15.57 -2.22
CA LYS A 134 22.73 -16.15 -3.56
C LYS A 134 21.62 -17.14 -3.92
N GLU A 135 21.07 -17.83 -2.92
CA GLU A 135 19.98 -18.80 -3.10
C GLU A 135 18.63 -18.11 -3.38
N THR A 136 18.53 -16.82 -3.07
CA THR A 136 17.31 -16.03 -3.27
C THR A 136 17.28 -15.30 -4.60
N VAL A 137 18.42 -15.23 -5.29
CA VAL A 137 18.51 -14.55 -6.59
C VAL A 137 18.02 -15.49 -7.68
N ARG A 138 17.04 -15.05 -8.45
CA ARG A 138 16.52 -15.77 -9.60
C ARG A 138 16.74 -14.95 -10.85
N PRO A 139 17.20 -15.54 -11.96
CA PRO A 139 17.25 -14.83 -13.23
C PRO A 139 15.82 -14.50 -13.68
N PHE A 140 15.65 -13.36 -14.33
CA PHE A 140 14.40 -13.04 -15.00
C PHE A 140 14.24 -13.93 -16.23
N SER A 141 13.00 -14.38 -16.49
CA SER A 141 12.70 -15.04 -17.77
C SER A 141 12.73 -14.04 -18.93
N SER A 142 12.82 -14.53 -20.16
CA SER A 142 12.78 -13.68 -21.35
C SER A 142 11.47 -12.87 -21.43
N GLU A 143 10.36 -13.49 -21.01
CA GLU A 143 9.04 -12.85 -20.97
C GLU A 143 9.01 -11.71 -19.94
N ALA A 144 9.60 -11.93 -18.76
CA ALA A 144 9.67 -10.90 -17.72
C ALA A 144 10.49 -9.68 -18.16
N MET A 145 11.49 -9.87 -19.03
CA MET A 145 12.28 -8.77 -19.59
C MET A 145 11.50 -7.88 -20.56
N ASN A 146 10.35 -8.34 -21.05
CA ASN A 146 9.48 -7.57 -21.94
C ASN A 146 8.38 -6.79 -21.18
N ILE A 147 8.39 -6.80 -19.83
CA ILE A 147 7.42 -6.07 -19.02
C ILE A 147 7.97 -4.68 -18.73
N ALA A 148 7.20 -3.65 -19.09
CA ALA A 148 7.45 -2.27 -18.68
C ALA A 148 6.45 -1.85 -17.61
N TYR A 149 6.93 -1.14 -16.57
CA TYR A 149 6.13 -0.57 -15.51
C TYR A 149 6.17 0.96 -15.59
N VAL A 150 5.01 1.59 -15.44
CA VAL A 150 4.91 3.03 -15.21
C VAL A 150 4.47 3.23 -13.77
N GLU A 151 5.32 3.86 -12.97
CA GLU A 151 5.04 4.15 -11.56
C GLU A 151 4.59 5.61 -11.43
N TYR A 152 3.52 5.84 -10.67
CA TYR A 152 3.02 7.16 -10.34
C TYR A 152 3.21 7.40 -8.84
N ASP A 153 4.13 8.30 -8.50
CA ASP A 153 4.32 8.70 -7.11
C ASP A 153 3.13 9.54 -6.63
N MET A 154 2.47 9.09 -5.57
CA MET A 154 1.38 9.86 -4.98
C MET A 154 1.93 10.93 -4.04
N PRO A 155 1.78 12.23 -4.36
CA PRO A 155 2.39 13.32 -3.61
C PRO A 155 1.70 13.55 -2.26
N GLY A 156 2.48 14.00 -1.28
CA GLY A 156 2.01 14.43 0.03
C GLY A 156 1.93 13.33 1.09
N PRO A 157 1.75 13.75 2.35
CA PRO A 157 1.64 12.85 3.49
C PRO A 157 0.30 12.11 3.52
N SER A 158 0.22 11.07 4.37
CA SER A 158 -1.02 10.33 4.65
C SER A 158 -1.64 9.67 3.41
N ARG A 159 -0.79 9.19 2.50
CA ARG A 159 -1.22 8.45 1.32
C ARG A 159 -0.83 6.99 1.45
N MET A 160 -1.83 6.14 1.38
CA MET A 160 -1.69 4.69 1.30
C MET A 160 -2.54 4.19 0.13
N PRO A 161 -2.05 4.30 -1.11
CA PRO A 161 -2.77 3.75 -2.26
C PRO A 161 -2.90 2.23 -2.08
N PHE A 162 -4.12 1.72 -2.18
CA PHE A 162 -4.37 0.31 -1.90
C PHE A 162 -4.81 -0.47 -3.13
N SER A 163 -5.80 0.03 -3.85
CA SER A 163 -6.27 -0.57 -5.09
C SER A 163 -6.35 0.47 -6.22
N ALA A 164 -6.67 0.03 -7.41
CA ALA A 164 -6.84 0.89 -8.56
C ALA A 164 -8.09 0.46 -9.34
N ALA A 165 -8.97 1.42 -9.63
CA ALA A 165 -10.19 1.22 -10.40
C ALA A 165 -10.15 2.04 -11.69
N PRO A 166 -9.91 1.42 -12.85
CA PRO A 166 -9.97 2.12 -14.13
C PRO A 166 -11.41 2.54 -14.47
N ALA A 167 -11.58 3.75 -14.97
CA ALA A 167 -12.83 4.29 -15.43
C ALA A 167 -12.87 4.37 -16.98
N LYS A 168 -14.07 4.47 -17.54
CA LYS A 168 -14.26 4.52 -19.00
C LYS A 168 -13.61 5.73 -19.68
N ASP A 169 -13.44 6.83 -18.96
CA ASP A 169 -12.78 8.04 -19.43
C ASP A 169 -11.24 7.94 -19.43
N GLY A 170 -10.70 6.78 -19.05
CA GLY A 170 -9.27 6.52 -18.96
C GLY A 170 -8.63 6.99 -17.66
N SER A 171 -9.38 7.61 -16.75
CA SER A 171 -8.88 7.91 -15.42
C SER A 171 -8.80 6.65 -14.53
N VAL A 172 -8.00 6.72 -13.47
CA VAL A 172 -7.86 5.65 -12.49
C VAL A 172 -8.19 6.20 -11.12
N TRP A 173 -9.09 5.52 -10.41
CA TRP A 173 -9.49 5.89 -9.06
C TRP A 173 -8.75 5.05 -8.04
N ILE A 174 -8.12 5.72 -7.08
CA ILE A 174 -7.19 5.11 -6.13
C ILE A 174 -7.69 5.39 -4.71
N PRO A 175 -8.23 4.37 -4.02
CA PRO A 175 -8.54 4.46 -2.61
C PRO A 175 -7.28 4.69 -1.77
N ASN A 176 -7.37 5.58 -0.79
CA ASN A 176 -6.33 5.78 0.19
C ASN A 176 -6.71 5.08 1.49
N PHE A 177 -6.11 3.93 1.72
CA PHE A 177 -6.32 3.11 2.90
C PHE A 177 -5.61 3.71 4.13
N GLY A 178 -6.20 3.58 5.31
CA GLY A 178 -5.67 4.15 6.55
C GLY A 178 -6.29 5.52 6.87
N ILE A 179 -5.50 6.41 7.46
CA ILE A 179 -5.97 7.69 8.02
C ILE A 179 -6.21 8.81 7.00
N GLY A 180 -6.09 8.50 5.71
CA GLY A 180 -6.11 9.52 4.66
C GLY A 180 -7.50 10.04 4.27
N ASN A 181 -8.58 9.35 4.62
CA ASN A 181 -9.99 9.66 4.34
C ASN A 181 -10.24 10.34 2.99
N LYS A 182 -9.72 9.74 1.92
CA LYS A 182 -9.87 10.28 0.57
C LYS A 182 -9.75 9.21 -0.49
N ILE A 183 -10.30 9.51 -1.65
CA ILE A 183 -10.06 8.80 -2.90
C ILE A 183 -9.38 9.75 -3.88
N THR A 184 -8.40 9.24 -4.62
CA THR A 184 -7.64 10.03 -5.59
C THR A 184 -8.00 9.60 -7.01
N ARG A 185 -8.29 10.56 -7.89
CA ARG A 185 -8.41 10.35 -9.33
C ARG A 185 -7.07 10.67 -9.98
N LEU A 186 -6.51 9.71 -10.69
CA LEU A 186 -5.29 9.85 -11.50
C LEU A 186 -5.66 9.96 -12.97
N ASN A 187 -5.11 10.94 -13.67
CA ASN A 187 -5.02 10.94 -15.12
C ASN A 187 -3.69 10.30 -15.52
N PRO A 188 -3.67 9.07 -16.06
CA PRO A 188 -2.41 8.40 -16.38
C PRO A 188 -1.65 9.01 -17.55
N LYS A 189 -2.28 9.84 -18.39
CA LYS A 189 -1.62 10.54 -19.50
C LYS A 189 -0.81 11.75 -19.04
N THR A 190 -1.33 12.50 -18.06
CA THR A 190 -0.69 13.73 -17.55
C THR A 190 -0.02 13.54 -16.21
N ALA A 191 -0.25 12.41 -15.53
CA ALA A 191 0.12 12.14 -14.14
C ALA A 191 -0.54 13.10 -13.11
N GLU A 192 -1.54 13.89 -13.53
CA GLU A 192 -2.29 14.74 -12.62
C GLU A 192 -3.14 13.91 -11.67
N MET A 193 -3.13 14.32 -10.39
CA MET A 193 -3.90 13.68 -9.33
C MET A 193 -4.80 14.69 -8.64
N GLN A 194 -6.06 14.29 -8.45
CA GLN A 194 -7.06 15.06 -7.72
C GLN A 194 -7.63 14.25 -6.58
N ASP A 195 -7.66 14.83 -5.39
CA ASP A 195 -8.22 14.20 -4.20
C ASP A 195 -9.67 14.62 -3.96
N PHE A 196 -10.46 13.66 -3.51
CA PHE A 196 -11.83 13.87 -3.05
C PHE A 196 -11.94 13.35 -1.62
N PRO A 197 -12.27 14.21 -0.65
CA PRO A 197 -12.39 13.79 0.75
C PRO A 197 -13.61 12.89 0.95
N VAL A 198 -13.43 11.86 1.75
CA VAL A 198 -14.54 11.06 2.31
C VAL A 198 -15.04 11.76 3.57
N PRO A 199 -16.36 12.00 3.71
CA PRO A 199 -16.90 12.84 4.79
C PRO A 199 -16.92 12.20 6.17
N ASN A 200 -16.20 11.12 6.38
CA ASN A 200 -16.13 10.41 7.66
C ASN A 200 -15.33 11.20 8.71
N GLU A 201 -15.89 11.33 9.92
CA GLU A 201 -15.24 12.05 11.04
C GLU A 201 -14.05 11.28 11.65
N GLY A 202 -14.09 9.94 11.58
CA GLY A 202 -13.01 9.05 12.04
C GLY A 202 -12.15 8.56 10.90
N THR A 203 -11.52 7.41 11.08
CA THR A 203 -10.78 6.72 10.02
C THR A 203 -11.75 5.93 9.14
N ALA A 204 -11.89 6.30 7.87
CA ALA A 204 -12.69 5.54 6.91
C ALA A 204 -11.96 4.29 6.40
N ALA A 205 -10.65 4.33 6.27
CA ALA A 205 -9.83 3.28 5.68
C ALA A 205 -10.39 2.82 4.32
N VAL A 206 -10.38 3.72 3.34
CA VAL A 206 -10.95 3.45 2.00
C VAL A 206 -10.16 2.32 1.32
N HIS A 207 -10.80 1.16 1.15
CA HIS A 207 -10.11 -0.06 0.74
C HIS A 207 -10.26 -0.38 -0.74
N SER A 208 -11.48 -0.37 -1.25
CA SER A 208 -11.79 -0.75 -2.63
C SER A 208 -12.60 0.33 -3.33
N ALA A 209 -12.42 0.45 -4.63
CA ALA A 209 -13.26 1.30 -5.46
C ALA A 209 -13.65 0.57 -6.75
N ILE A 210 -14.74 1.03 -7.38
CA ILE A 210 -15.17 0.64 -8.72
C ILE A 210 -15.85 1.80 -9.41
N ALA A 211 -15.44 2.08 -10.64
CA ALA A 211 -16.12 3.06 -11.49
C ALA A 211 -17.35 2.43 -12.14
N ALA A 212 -18.50 3.06 -11.95
CA ALA A 212 -19.77 2.64 -12.54
C ALA A 212 -19.95 3.16 -13.99
N PRO A 213 -20.83 2.52 -14.77
CA PRO A 213 -21.09 2.96 -16.14
C PRO A 213 -21.64 4.39 -16.27
N ASP A 214 -22.33 4.90 -15.25
CA ASP A 214 -22.86 6.25 -15.16
C ASP A 214 -21.82 7.32 -14.79
N GLY A 215 -20.56 6.92 -14.61
CA GLY A 215 -19.46 7.79 -14.21
C GLY A 215 -19.32 7.98 -12.71
N SER A 216 -20.25 7.47 -11.90
CA SER A 216 -20.08 7.46 -10.44
C SER A 216 -19.00 6.46 -10.02
N VAL A 217 -18.46 6.64 -8.80
CA VAL A 217 -17.47 5.73 -8.25
C VAL A 217 -17.93 5.27 -6.89
N TRP A 218 -18.09 3.98 -6.74
CA TRP A 218 -18.40 3.35 -5.47
C TRP A 218 -17.13 2.93 -4.74
N LEU A 219 -17.12 3.10 -3.44
CA LEU A 219 -15.98 2.78 -2.58
C LEU A 219 -16.42 2.11 -1.28
N THR A 220 -15.53 1.33 -0.70
CA THR A 220 -15.73 0.73 0.62
C THR A 220 -14.90 1.48 1.66
N GLU A 221 -15.51 1.77 2.79
CA GLU A 221 -14.94 2.40 3.95
C GLU A 221 -14.79 1.35 5.05
N GLN A 222 -13.65 0.68 5.04
CA GLN A 222 -13.46 -0.54 5.83
C GLN A 222 -13.56 -0.30 7.33
N ALA A 223 -13.00 0.80 7.84
CA ALA A 223 -13.01 1.07 9.28
C ALA A 223 -14.35 1.64 9.79
N SER A 224 -15.12 2.29 8.93
CA SER A 224 -16.43 2.85 9.27
C SER A 224 -17.61 1.96 8.86
N ASP A 225 -17.33 0.83 8.21
CA ASP A 225 -18.32 -0.12 7.69
C ASP A 225 -19.40 0.50 6.79
N LYS A 226 -18.99 1.46 5.95
CA LYS A 226 -19.89 2.16 5.04
C LYS A 226 -19.53 1.88 3.57
N LEU A 227 -20.47 2.17 2.69
CA LEU A 227 -20.25 2.36 1.26
C LEU A 227 -20.28 3.86 0.95
N GLY A 228 -19.30 4.35 0.23
CA GLY A 228 -19.32 5.70 -0.33
C GLY A 228 -19.68 5.67 -1.81
N ARG A 229 -20.34 6.72 -2.34
CA ARG A 229 -20.55 6.95 -3.75
C ARG A 229 -20.14 8.37 -4.11
N TRP A 230 -19.09 8.48 -4.91
CA TRP A 230 -18.72 9.74 -5.53
C TRP A 230 -19.63 10.02 -6.74
N ASP A 231 -20.14 11.22 -6.82
CA ASP A 231 -21.04 11.67 -7.87
C ASP A 231 -20.29 12.59 -8.85
N PRO A 232 -20.30 12.30 -10.17
CA PRO A 232 -19.55 13.07 -11.17
C PRO A 232 -20.06 14.49 -11.36
N THR A 233 -21.34 14.77 -11.06
CA THR A 233 -21.95 16.08 -11.23
C THR A 233 -21.62 17.02 -10.08
N THR A 234 -21.75 16.52 -8.85
CA THR A 234 -21.51 17.32 -7.65
C THR A 234 -20.07 17.23 -7.15
N GLN A 235 -19.31 16.23 -7.60
CA GLN A 235 -17.96 15.89 -7.14
C GLN A 235 -17.88 15.63 -5.63
N LYS A 236 -18.98 15.17 -5.05
CA LYS A 236 -19.09 14.86 -3.62
C LYS A 236 -19.30 13.37 -3.40
N ILE A 237 -18.90 12.91 -2.23
CA ILE A 237 -19.14 11.53 -1.76
C ILE A 237 -20.34 11.54 -0.83
N THR A 238 -21.28 10.64 -1.08
CA THR A 238 -22.39 10.31 -0.18
C THR A 238 -22.11 8.96 0.45
N GLU A 239 -22.23 8.87 1.77
CA GLU A 239 -22.04 7.63 2.52
C GLU A 239 -23.38 6.90 2.72
N TYR A 240 -23.33 5.57 2.68
CA TYR A 240 -24.46 4.67 2.91
C TYR A 240 -24.08 3.68 4.00
N GLN A 241 -24.84 3.65 5.06
CA GLN A 241 -24.73 2.64 6.11
C GLN A 241 -25.67 1.47 5.79
N ASP A 242 -25.18 0.26 6.01
CA ASP A 242 -26.03 -0.91 5.88
C ASP A 242 -27.05 -0.97 7.05
N ALA A 243 -28.31 -1.29 6.73
CA ALA A 243 -29.33 -1.52 7.75
C ALA A 243 -29.00 -2.70 8.69
N TYR A 244 -28.24 -3.68 8.21
CA TYR A 244 -27.76 -4.77 9.05
C TYR A 244 -26.70 -4.31 10.05
N ALA A 245 -25.79 -3.45 9.62
CA ALA A 245 -24.77 -2.84 10.49
C ALA A 245 -25.42 -1.91 11.54
N ALA A 246 -26.49 -1.18 11.18
CA ALA A 246 -27.25 -0.34 12.11
C ALA A 246 -27.92 -1.14 13.27
N GLY A 247 -28.20 -2.44 13.06
CA GLY A 247 -28.70 -3.34 14.12
C GLY A 247 -27.61 -3.90 15.04
N LEU A 248 -26.35 -3.58 14.76
CA LEU A 248 -25.17 -4.01 15.52
C LEU A 248 -24.60 -2.87 16.38
N GLU A 249 -25.36 -1.82 16.60
CA GLU A 249 -25.00 -0.70 17.49
C GLU A 249 -24.53 -1.23 18.85
N GLY A 250 -23.29 -0.88 19.22
CA GLY A 250 -22.66 -1.36 20.45
C GLY A 250 -21.73 -2.58 20.29
N ARG A 251 -21.54 -3.10 19.10
CA ARG A 251 -20.43 -4.01 18.81
C ARG A 251 -19.20 -3.18 18.45
N GLU A 252 -18.17 -3.28 19.26
CA GLU A 252 -16.86 -2.70 18.98
C GLU A 252 -16.20 -3.31 17.72
N ASP A 253 -16.78 -4.39 17.23
CA ASP A 253 -16.40 -5.25 16.12
C ASP A 253 -17.38 -5.12 14.93
N GLY A 254 -17.85 -3.91 14.61
CA GLY A 254 -18.66 -3.59 13.42
C GLY A 254 -18.10 -4.22 12.15
N GLY A 255 -18.97 -4.61 11.22
CA GLY A 255 -18.56 -5.25 9.97
C GLY A 255 -17.49 -4.43 9.24
N SER A 256 -16.61 -5.09 8.51
CA SER A 256 -15.53 -4.43 7.80
C SER A 256 -15.72 -4.57 6.29
N ARG A 257 -16.24 -3.52 5.64
CA ARG A 257 -16.48 -3.52 4.19
C ARG A 257 -15.16 -3.59 3.45
N HIS A 258 -15.00 -4.64 2.63
CA HIS A 258 -13.72 -4.90 2.00
C HIS A 258 -13.72 -4.61 0.49
N THR A 259 -14.50 -5.34 -0.28
CA THR A 259 -14.49 -5.25 -1.74
C THR A 259 -15.85 -4.79 -2.25
N VAL A 260 -15.86 -3.92 -3.25
CA VAL A 260 -17.08 -3.50 -3.96
C VAL A 260 -17.05 -3.96 -5.41
N ARG A 261 -18.20 -4.43 -5.91
CA ARG A 261 -18.43 -4.83 -7.32
C ARG A 261 -19.80 -4.35 -7.78
N ILE A 262 -19.95 -4.18 -9.09
CA ILE A 262 -21.22 -3.85 -9.73
C ILE A 262 -21.55 -4.96 -10.73
N ASP A 263 -22.75 -5.50 -10.65
CA ASP A 263 -23.21 -6.53 -11.59
C ASP A 263 -23.77 -5.92 -12.89
N SER A 264 -24.15 -6.79 -13.84
CA SER A 264 -24.69 -6.38 -15.14
C SER A 264 -26.05 -5.67 -15.06
N LYS A 265 -26.74 -5.73 -13.91
CA LYS A 265 -27.99 -5.04 -13.64
C LYS A 265 -27.80 -3.71 -12.91
N GLY A 266 -26.56 -3.34 -12.60
CA GLY A 266 -26.21 -2.13 -11.87
C GLY A 266 -26.33 -2.27 -10.34
N MET A 267 -26.55 -3.48 -9.82
CA MET A 267 -26.57 -3.70 -8.38
C MET A 267 -25.16 -3.64 -7.81
N VAL A 268 -25.00 -2.94 -6.69
CA VAL A 268 -23.73 -2.80 -5.98
C VAL A 268 -23.64 -3.87 -4.89
N TRP A 269 -22.60 -4.67 -5.00
CA TRP A 269 -22.29 -5.75 -4.05
C TRP A 269 -21.05 -5.39 -3.26
N SER A 270 -21.08 -5.59 -1.96
CA SER A 270 -19.87 -5.48 -1.15
C SER A 270 -19.70 -6.73 -0.28
N SER A 271 -18.44 -7.17 -0.15
CA SER A 271 -18.06 -8.15 0.86
C SER A 271 -17.69 -7.44 2.16
N GLY A 272 -17.95 -8.07 3.29
CA GLY A 272 -17.43 -7.66 4.58
C GLY A 272 -16.67 -8.81 5.22
N TYR A 273 -15.77 -8.53 6.14
CA TYR A 273 -15.27 -9.55 7.05
C TYR A 273 -16.28 -9.72 8.19
N PRO A 274 -16.75 -10.94 8.47
CA PRO A 274 -17.37 -11.18 9.75
C PRO A 274 -16.28 -11.03 10.81
N LEU A 275 -16.45 -10.10 11.70
CA LEU A 275 -15.66 -10.06 12.92
C LEU A 275 -16.30 -11.10 13.85
N THR A 276 -15.66 -12.26 13.94
CA THR A 276 -16.06 -13.35 14.85
C THR A 276 -15.39 -13.18 16.20
#